data_908639df7eda90e2c359dc95d40cd560
#
_entry.id   908639df7eda90e2c359dc95d40cd560
#
_cell.length_a   1.000
_cell.length_b   1.000
_cell.length_c   1.000
_cell.angle_alpha   90.00
_cell.angle_beta   90.00
_cell.angle_gamma   90.00
#
_symmetry.space_group_name_H-M   'P 1'
#
loop_
_entity.id
_entity.type
_entity.pdbx_description
1 polymer ?
#
loop_
_entity_poly.entity_id
_entity_poly.type
_entity_poly.pdbx_seq_one_letter_code
_entity_poly.pdbx_strand_id
1 'polypeptide(L)'
;AAHFCGRISRDEVLHVQIKSDVVIFAEALEGKEANAAKLSFSTKITDYISNGKCVLAIGKDYIAPIDYFQRNDSALIAHSKDEILRQIKRIVENPNIVDEYGEKAFNCAVRNHEKNMMNKRFINTMCNAIK
;
A
#
# COMPACT_ATOMS: atom_id res chain seq x y z
N ALA A 1 -22.88 -5.38 -2.99
CA ALA A 1 -22.70 -5.51 -4.44
C ALA A 1 -21.50 -4.69 -4.91
N ALA A 2 -20.72 -5.19 -5.87
CA ALA A 2 -19.61 -4.43 -6.46
C ALA A 2 -20.16 -3.39 -7.44
N HIS A 3 -19.59 -2.19 -7.43
CA HIS A 3 -19.89 -1.13 -8.39
C HIS A 3 -18.63 -0.81 -9.21
N PHE A 4 -18.75 -0.95 -10.54
CA PHE A 4 -17.65 -0.62 -11.46
C PHE A 4 -17.86 0.80 -12.00
N CYS A 5 -16.98 1.72 -11.57
CA CYS A 5 -17.09 3.14 -11.94
C CYS A 5 -16.57 3.47 -13.35
N GLY A 6 -15.94 2.51 -14.05
CA GLY A 6 -15.30 2.76 -15.33
C GLY A 6 -14.04 3.61 -15.20
N ARG A 7 -13.70 4.33 -16.28
CA ARG A 7 -12.55 5.25 -16.30
C ARG A 7 -12.95 6.58 -15.67
N ILE A 8 -12.26 6.97 -14.62
CA ILE A 8 -12.43 8.26 -13.93
C ILE A 8 -11.17 9.11 -14.03
N SER A 9 -11.27 10.41 -13.82
CA SER A 9 -10.13 11.33 -13.83
C SER A 9 -9.23 11.13 -12.61
N ARG A 10 -8.00 11.69 -12.65
CA ARG A 10 -7.06 11.61 -11.53
C ARG A 10 -7.62 12.22 -10.25
N ASP A 11 -8.31 13.36 -10.37
CA ASP A 11 -8.89 14.07 -9.21
C ASP A 11 -10.04 13.27 -8.61
N GLU A 12 -10.86 12.63 -9.44
CA GLU A 12 -11.90 11.71 -8.98
C GLU A 12 -11.33 10.49 -8.28
N VAL A 13 -10.21 9.91 -8.78
CA VAL A 13 -9.52 8.79 -8.12
C VAL A 13 -9.09 9.19 -6.70
N LEU A 14 -8.45 10.34 -6.54
CA LEU A 14 -8.03 10.84 -5.24
C LEU A 14 -9.23 11.04 -4.30
N HIS A 15 -10.32 11.61 -4.81
CA HIS A 15 -11.53 11.81 -4.05
C HIS A 15 -12.17 10.50 -3.58
N VAL A 16 -12.21 9.48 -4.46
CA VAL A 16 -12.70 8.15 -4.11
C VAL A 16 -11.80 7.49 -3.04
N GLN A 17 -10.48 7.60 -3.18
CA GLN A 17 -9.53 7.08 -2.18
C GLN A 17 -9.74 7.73 -0.81
N ILE A 18 -9.87 9.05 -0.76
CA ILE A 18 -10.08 9.78 0.49
C ILE A 18 -11.40 9.38 1.17
N LYS A 19 -12.45 9.13 0.40
CA LYS A 19 -13.76 8.71 0.91
C LYS A 19 -13.87 7.23 1.27
N SER A 20 -12.92 6.41 0.82
CA SER A 20 -12.93 4.98 1.12
C SER A 20 -12.40 4.72 2.54
N ASP A 21 -12.98 3.76 3.24
CA ASP A 21 -12.48 3.29 4.53
C ASP A 21 -11.23 2.40 4.33
N VAL A 22 -11.27 1.55 3.32
CA VAL A 22 -10.19 0.63 2.96
C VAL A 22 -9.87 0.76 1.49
N VAL A 23 -8.58 0.79 1.15
CA VAL A 23 -8.09 0.70 -0.23
C VAL A 23 -7.41 -0.65 -0.45
N ILE A 24 -7.56 -1.21 -1.64
CA ILE A 24 -6.99 -2.50 -1.97
C ILE A 24 -5.78 -2.30 -2.89
N PHE A 25 -4.64 -2.85 -2.49
CA PHE A 25 -3.48 -3.06 -3.34
C PHE A 25 -3.39 -4.55 -3.65
N ALA A 26 -3.50 -4.93 -4.92
CA ALA A 26 -3.51 -6.33 -5.32
C ALA A 26 -2.50 -6.62 -6.41
N GLU A 27 -1.71 -7.65 -6.20
CA GLU A 27 -0.84 -8.29 -7.18
C GLU A 27 -1.28 -9.75 -7.40
N ALA A 28 -0.83 -10.34 -8.48
CA ALA A 28 -1.17 -11.73 -8.78
C ALA A 28 -0.67 -12.67 -7.67
N LEU A 29 -1.53 -13.58 -7.23
CA LEU A 29 -1.20 -14.58 -6.22
C LEU A 29 -0.41 -15.76 -6.79
N GLU A 30 -0.51 -16.01 -8.11
CA GLU A 30 0.07 -17.17 -8.78
C GLU A 30 0.45 -16.82 -10.23
N GLY A 31 1.28 -17.67 -10.84
CA GLY A 31 1.61 -17.60 -12.24
C GLY A 31 2.80 -16.70 -12.59
N LYS A 32 2.97 -16.48 -13.88
CA LYS A 32 4.08 -15.65 -14.43
C LYS A 32 3.94 -14.17 -14.04
N GLU A 33 2.72 -13.70 -13.88
CA GLU A 33 2.39 -12.33 -13.50
C GLU A 33 2.91 -12.00 -12.10
N ALA A 34 2.81 -12.93 -11.15
CA ALA A 34 3.38 -12.76 -9.81
C ALA A 34 4.90 -12.60 -9.85
N ASN A 35 5.58 -13.35 -10.72
CA ASN A 35 7.02 -13.23 -10.90
C ASN A 35 7.42 -11.93 -11.61
N ALA A 36 6.64 -11.45 -12.56
CA ALA A 36 6.86 -10.17 -13.23
C ALA A 36 6.72 -8.98 -12.27
N ALA A 37 5.80 -9.06 -11.32
CA ALA A 37 5.58 -8.04 -10.30
C ALA A 37 6.66 -8.00 -9.20
N LYS A 38 7.53 -9.00 -9.12
CA LYS A 38 8.47 -9.21 -8.00
C LYS A 38 9.28 -7.97 -7.62
N LEU A 39 9.79 -7.23 -8.61
CA LEU A 39 10.62 -6.04 -8.39
C LEU A 39 9.90 -4.73 -8.77
N SER A 40 8.64 -4.80 -9.17
CA SER A 40 7.85 -3.62 -9.52
C SER A 40 7.30 -2.96 -8.26
N PHE A 41 7.60 -1.68 -8.07
CA PHE A 41 7.06 -0.88 -6.98
C PHE A 41 6.08 0.16 -7.52
N SER A 42 4.80 -0.01 -7.19
CA SER A 42 3.74 0.86 -7.69
C SER A 42 3.73 2.22 -6.98
N THR A 43 3.62 3.30 -7.75
CA THR A 43 3.44 4.66 -7.21
C THR A 43 2.13 4.84 -6.45
N LYS A 44 1.12 4.00 -6.69
CA LYS A 44 -0.15 4.01 -5.94
C LYS A 44 0.04 3.79 -4.44
N ILE A 45 1.10 3.07 -4.06
CA ILE A 45 1.41 2.79 -2.65
C ILE A 45 1.61 4.09 -1.88
N THR A 46 2.39 5.02 -2.43
CA THR A 46 2.65 6.32 -1.79
C THR A 46 1.37 7.13 -1.64
N ASP A 47 0.49 7.11 -2.63
CA ASP A 47 -0.80 7.80 -2.55
C ASP A 47 -1.68 7.21 -1.42
N TYR A 48 -1.78 5.89 -1.34
CA TYR A 48 -2.60 5.21 -0.33
C TYR A 48 -2.12 5.49 1.10
N ILE A 49 -0.83 5.31 1.37
CA ILE A 49 -0.28 5.51 2.72
C ILE A 49 -0.21 6.99 3.10
N SER A 50 0.06 7.90 2.16
CA SER A 50 0.09 9.34 2.43
C SER A 50 -1.28 9.92 2.76
N ASN A 51 -2.35 9.30 2.26
CA ASN A 51 -3.72 9.65 2.60
C ASN A 51 -4.22 8.99 3.91
N GLY A 52 -3.36 8.26 4.61
CA GLY A 52 -3.71 7.60 5.87
C GLY A 52 -4.81 6.56 5.73
N LYS A 53 -4.85 5.85 4.59
CA LYS A 53 -5.86 4.83 4.34
C LYS A 53 -5.43 3.47 4.84
N CYS A 54 -6.37 2.74 5.44
CA CYS A 54 -6.19 1.32 5.70
C CYS A 54 -6.00 0.60 4.37
N VAL A 55 -4.85 -0.03 4.19
CA VAL A 55 -4.53 -0.77 2.97
C VAL A 55 -4.74 -2.25 3.23
N LEU A 56 -5.53 -2.92 2.38
CA LEU A 56 -5.53 -4.38 2.27
C LEU A 56 -4.59 -4.76 1.11
N ALA A 57 -3.41 -5.25 1.43
CA ALA A 57 -2.38 -5.61 0.47
C ALA A 57 -2.42 -7.14 0.19
N ILE A 58 -2.67 -7.48 -1.06
CA ILE A 58 -2.85 -8.86 -1.53
C ILE A 58 -1.71 -9.22 -2.48
N GLY A 59 -0.99 -10.30 -2.18
CA GLY A 59 0.11 -10.79 -3.00
C GLY A 59 1.02 -11.73 -2.24
N LYS A 60 2.04 -12.26 -2.91
CA LYS A 60 3.04 -13.12 -2.28
C LYS A 60 4.07 -12.28 -1.50
N ASP A 61 4.63 -12.86 -0.47
CA ASP A 61 5.63 -12.26 0.42
C ASP A 61 6.91 -11.79 -0.29
N TYR A 62 7.30 -12.47 -1.38
CA TYR A 62 8.48 -12.13 -2.18
C TYR A 62 8.26 -10.96 -3.16
N ILE A 63 7.04 -10.43 -3.28
CA ILE A 63 6.72 -9.27 -4.13
C ILE A 63 7.10 -7.99 -3.37
N ALA A 64 7.95 -7.14 -3.97
CA ALA A 64 8.54 -5.98 -3.30
C ALA A 64 7.53 -5.06 -2.59
N PRO A 65 6.37 -4.70 -3.17
CA PRO A 65 5.35 -3.95 -2.45
C PRO A 65 4.80 -4.65 -1.20
N ILE A 66 4.57 -5.96 -1.28
CA ILE A 66 4.02 -6.75 -0.17
C ILE A 66 5.04 -6.84 0.97
N ASP A 67 6.30 -7.17 0.64
CA ASP A 67 7.41 -7.16 1.60
C ASP A 67 7.59 -5.77 2.25
N TYR A 68 7.46 -4.70 1.47
CA TYR A 68 7.52 -3.32 1.98
C TYR A 68 6.42 -3.04 3.02
N PHE A 69 5.17 -3.36 2.71
CA PHE A 69 4.05 -3.20 3.64
C PHE A 69 4.24 -4.02 4.91
N GLN A 70 4.70 -5.26 4.77
CA GLN A 70 4.93 -6.18 5.87
C GLN A 70 6.04 -5.68 6.81
N ARG A 71 7.19 -5.28 6.28
CA ARG A 71 8.32 -4.75 7.08
C ARG A 71 7.98 -3.47 7.82
N ASN A 72 7.08 -2.65 7.27
CA ASN A 72 6.68 -1.39 7.87
C ASN A 72 5.42 -1.50 8.74
N ASP A 73 4.80 -2.66 8.84
CA ASP A 73 3.50 -2.87 9.51
C ASP A 73 2.45 -1.82 9.09
N SER A 74 2.38 -1.56 7.78
CA SER A 74 1.61 -0.44 7.21
C SER A 74 0.41 -0.86 6.37
N ALA A 75 0.06 -2.15 6.37
CA ALA A 75 -1.12 -2.69 5.70
C ALA A 75 -1.57 -4.00 6.34
N LEU A 76 -2.83 -4.35 6.13
CA LEU A 76 -3.34 -5.70 6.35
C LEU A 76 -2.89 -6.58 5.18
N ILE A 77 -2.20 -7.68 5.45
CA ILE A 77 -1.60 -8.53 4.42
C ILE A 77 -2.42 -9.79 4.20
N ALA A 78 -2.53 -10.20 2.93
CA ALA A 78 -3.14 -11.47 2.54
C ALA A 78 -2.36 -12.13 1.39
N HIS A 79 -1.89 -13.36 1.60
CA HIS A 79 -1.10 -14.14 0.64
C HIS A 79 -1.92 -15.23 -0.07
N SER A 80 -3.19 -15.38 0.29
CA SER A 80 -4.12 -16.38 -0.24
C SER A 80 -5.57 -15.89 -0.19
N LYS A 81 -6.45 -16.59 -0.91
CA LYS A 81 -7.89 -16.29 -0.88
C LYS A 81 -8.49 -16.43 0.53
N ASP A 82 -8.07 -17.42 1.29
CA ASP A 82 -8.55 -17.63 2.66
C ASP A 82 -8.10 -16.50 3.59
N GLU A 83 -6.89 -16.00 3.39
CA GLU A 83 -6.41 -14.85 4.13
C GLU A 83 -7.12 -13.54 3.76
N ILE A 84 -7.48 -13.35 2.50
CA ILE A 84 -8.32 -12.21 2.07
C ILE A 84 -9.64 -12.24 2.85
N LEU A 85 -10.34 -13.37 2.87
CA LEU A 85 -11.60 -13.54 3.59
C LEU A 85 -11.43 -13.29 5.09
N ARG A 86 -10.34 -13.80 5.67
CA ARG A 86 -9.99 -13.59 7.08
C ARG A 86 -9.79 -12.11 7.41
N GLN A 87 -9.05 -11.37 6.57
CA GLN A 87 -8.83 -9.93 6.78
C GLN A 87 -10.13 -9.13 6.62
N ILE A 88 -10.95 -9.45 5.62
CA ILE A 88 -12.26 -8.81 5.45
C ILE A 88 -13.14 -9.05 6.68
N LYS A 89 -13.22 -10.28 7.16
CA LYS A 89 -13.97 -10.62 8.39
C LYS A 89 -13.46 -9.83 9.59
N ARG A 90 -12.13 -9.74 9.75
CA ARG A 90 -11.48 -8.98 10.82
C ARG A 90 -11.85 -7.50 10.78
N ILE A 91 -11.91 -6.89 9.60
CA ILE A 91 -12.32 -5.48 9.41
C ILE A 91 -13.80 -5.31 9.82
N VAL A 92 -14.67 -6.22 9.40
CA VAL A 92 -16.10 -6.14 9.70
C VAL A 92 -16.39 -6.35 11.18
N GLU A 93 -15.69 -7.28 11.82
CA GLU A 93 -15.88 -7.58 13.26
C GLU A 93 -15.23 -6.54 14.18
N ASN A 94 -14.18 -5.86 13.72
CA ASN A 94 -13.48 -4.83 14.47
C ASN A 94 -13.18 -3.59 13.60
N PRO A 95 -14.15 -2.69 13.43
CA PRO A 95 -13.96 -1.48 12.59
C PRO A 95 -12.80 -0.58 13.03
N ASN A 96 -12.40 -0.59 14.31
CA ASN A 96 -11.28 0.22 14.80
C ASN A 96 -9.95 -0.13 14.14
N ILE A 97 -9.84 -1.32 13.53
CA ILE A 97 -8.64 -1.73 12.80
C ILE A 97 -8.38 -0.86 11.57
N VAL A 98 -9.44 -0.26 11.02
CA VAL A 98 -9.34 0.65 9.87
C VAL A 98 -8.57 1.91 10.26
N ASP A 99 -8.91 2.50 11.41
CA ASP A 99 -8.22 3.69 11.94
C ASP A 99 -6.78 3.33 12.34
N GLU A 100 -6.58 2.20 13.03
CA GLU A 100 -5.24 1.73 13.42
C GLU A 100 -4.30 1.59 12.23
N TYR A 101 -4.73 0.89 11.17
CA TYR A 101 -3.90 0.69 9.98
C TYR A 101 -3.82 1.92 9.09
N GLY A 102 -4.80 2.82 9.13
CA GLY A 102 -4.72 4.15 8.52
C GLY A 102 -3.61 4.99 9.16
N GLU A 103 -3.53 5.01 10.48
CA GLU A 103 -2.48 5.71 11.22
C GLU A 103 -1.10 5.09 10.98
N LYS A 104 -0.97 3.78 11.01
CA LYS A 104 0.28 3.07 10.68
C LYS A 104 0.75 3.37 9.27
N ALA A 105 -0.15 3.39 8.30
CA ALA A 105 0.13 3.75 6.91
C ALA A 105 0.64 5.19 6.80
N PHE A 106 -0.03 6.14 7.41
CA PHE A 106 0.38 7.54 7.42
C PHE A 106 1.77 7.73 8.05
N ASN A 107 2.00 7.12 9.21
CA ASN A 107 3.29 7.16 9.88
C ASN A 107 4.42 6.54 9.03
N CYS A 108 4.11 5.48 8.26
CA CYS A 108 5.03 4.90 7.29
C CYS A 108 5.36 5.89 6.17
N ALA A 109 4.36 6.60 5.64
CA ALA A 109 4.56 7.62 4.61
C ALA A 109 5.46 8.76 5.12
N VAL A 110 5.21 9.28 6.31
CA VAL A 110 6.02 10.35 6.91
C VAL A 110 7.47 9.90 7.10
N ARG A 111 7.70 8.69 7.59
CA ARG A 111 9.06 8.18 7.80
C ARG A 111 9.84 7.93 6.52
N ASN A 112 9.17 7.43 5.48
CA ASN A 112 9.85 6.87 4.32
C ASN A 112 9.69 7.68 3.03
N HIS A 113 8.68 8.56 2.94
CA HIS A 113 8.31 9.24 1.70
C HIS A 113 8.18 10.76 1.84
N GLU A 114 8.53 11.34 3.01
CA GLU A 114 8.54 12.79 3.15
C GLU A 114 9.61 13.39 2.22
N LYS A 115 9.17 14.33 1.37
CA LYS A 115 9.94 14.87 0.24
C LYS A 115 11.30 15.46 0.67
N ASN A 116 11.32 16.25 1.73
CA ASN A 116 12.55 16.94 2.15
C ASN A 116 13.57 15.93 2.72
N MET A 117 13.09 14.94 3.45
CA MET A 117 13.94 13.88 3.99
C MET A 117 14.50 13.00 2.86
N MET A 118 13.69 12.66 1.87
CA MET A 118 14.12 11.89 0.71
C MET A 118 15.14 12.64 -0.13
N ASN A 119 14.93 13.94 -0.36
CA ASN A 119 15.91 14.80 -1.05
C ASN A 119 17.25 14.85 -0.30
N LYS A 120 17.23 15.01 1.02
CA LYS A 120 18.47 14.99 1.84
C LYS A 120 19.20 13.66 1.74
N ARG A 121 18.47 12.53 1.83
CA ARG A 121 19.05 11.18 1.67
C ARG A 121 19.69 11.01 0.29
N PHE A 122 18.97 11.43 -0.76
CA PHE A 122 19.48 11.36 -2.13
C PHE A 122 20.77 12.15 -2.31
N ILE A 123 20.79 13.43 -1.90
CA ILE A 123 21.97 14.30 -1.98
C ILE A 123 23.14 13.68 -1.22
N ASN A 124 22.92 13.21 0.02
CA ASN A 124 23.97 12.59 0.82
C ASN A 124 24.55 11.33 0.14
N THR A 125 23.68 10.49 -0.45
CA THR A 125 24.11 9.29 -1.17
C THR A 125 24.97 9.65 -2.38
N MET A 126 24.53 10.63 -3.16
CA MET A 126 25.29 11.13 -4.32
C MET A 126 26.65 11.71 -3.91
N CYS A 127 26.69 12.56 -2.88
CA CYS A 127 27.94 13.14 -2.37
C CYS A 127 28.92 12.07 -1.85
N ASN A 128 28.42 11.00 -1.24
CA ASN A 128 29.26 9.90 -0.75
C ASN A 128 29.77 8.99 -1.89
N ALA A 129 29.01 8.87 -2.98
CA ALA A 129 29.41 8.08 -4.15
C ALA A 129 30.51 8.75 -5.00
N ILE A 130 30.69 10.08 -4.87
CA ILE A 130 31.69 10.87 -5.60
C ILE A 130 33.04 10.92 -4.87
N LYS A 131 33.07 10.52 -3.61
CA LYS A 131 34.30 10.41 -2.80
C LYS A 131 35.02 9.10 -3.07
#